data_226764123c9f126e1f41ace2794df8c8
#
_entry.id   226764123c9f126e1f41ace2794df8c8
#
_cell.length_a   1.000
_cell.length_b   1.000
_cell.length_c   1.000
_cell.angle_alpha   90.00
_cell.angle_beta   90.00
_cell.angle_gamma   90.00
#
_symmetry.space_group_name_H-M   'P 1'
#
loop_
_entity.id
_entity.type
_entity.pdbx_description
1 polymer ?
#
loop_
_entity_poly.entity_id
_entity_poly.type
_entity_poly.pdbx_seq_one_letter_code
_entity_poly.pdbx_strand_id
1 'polypeptide(L)'
;MLLDPRDNYPRALAAMAAADVLIVNPVWDGMNLVAKEGPAISRRDLVLILSRNAGAADDLGPGALLVNPFDTAELAETIAIALELPPDERAKRAALLREGATALPPQDWFAAQRRDLSRLRSDA
;
A
#
# COMPACT_ATOMS: atom_id res chain seq x y z
N MET A 1 2.69 13.77 17.62
CA MET A 1 3.83 14.47 17.03
C MET A 1 3.44 14.94 15.64
N LEU A 2 3.33 16.25 15.42
CA LEU A 2 3.12 16.78 14.07
C LEU A 2 4.47 16.77 13.34
N LEU A 3 4.50 16.12 12.18
CA LEU A 3 5.68 16.16 11.33
C LEU A 3 5.72 17.51 10.60
N ASP A 4 6.93 18.07 10.46
CA ASP A 4 7.18 19.27 9.67
C ASP A 4 6.63 19.04 8.24
N PRO A 5 5.77 19.92 7.70
CA PRO A 5 5.16 19.75 6.38
C PRO A 5 6.13 19.96 5.21
N ARG A 6 7.39 20.34 5.50
CA ARG A 6 8.41 20.46 4.44
C ARG A 6 8.69 19.10 3.83
N ASP A 7 8.78 19.06 2.51
CA ASP A 7 9.13 17.87 1.76
C ASP A 7 10.47 17.29 2.26
N ASN A 8 10.41 16.08 2.79
CA ASN A 8 11.56 15.36 3.31
C ASN A 8 11.35 13.86 3.10
N TYR A 9 11.62 13.39 1.89
CA TYR A 9 11.43 12.00 1.51
C TYR A 9 12.15 11.00 2.42
N PRO A 10 13.43 11.18 2.81
CA PRO A 10 14.09 10.26 3.76
C PRO A 10 13.39 10.16 5.11
N ARG A 11 12.82 11.26 5.60
CA ARG A 11 12.06 11.26 6.85
C ARG A 11 10.72 10.54 6.72
N ALA A 12 10.04 10.69 5.58
CA ALA A 12 8.81 9.96 5.28
C ALA A 12 9.06 8.45 5.23
N LEU A 13 10.13 8.00 4.56
CA LEU A 13 10.54 6.60 4.52
C LEU A 13 10.86 6.08 5.93
N ALA A 14 11.59 6.85 6.75
CA ALA A 14 11.91 6.45 8.13
C ALA A 14 10.65 6.29 8.99
N ALA A 15 9.67 7.18 8.82
CA ALA A 15 8.39 7.10 9.52
C ALA A 15 7.60 5.85 9.12
N MET A 16 7.50 5.57 7.80
CA MET A 16 6.84 4.35 7.29
C MET A 16 7.55 3.08 7.77
N ALA A 17 8.89 3.05 7.76
CA ALA A 17 9.67 1.89 8.21
C ALA A 17 9.49 1.59 9.71
N ALA A 18 9.12 2.58 10.52
CA ALA A 18 8.91 2.47 11.96
C ALA A 18 7.44 2.33 12.37
N ALA A 19 6.50 2.49 11.43
CA ALA A 19 5.07 2.47 11.72
C ALA A 19 4.58 1.05 12.05
N ASP A 20 3.68 0.97 13.04
CA ASP A 20 2.92 -0.25 13.34
C ASP A 20 1.62 -0.32 12.55
N VAL A 21 1.02 0.84 12.28
CA VAL A 21 -0.18 0.99 11.44
C VAL A 21 0.05 2.14 10.46
N LEU A 22 -0.22 1.90 9.19
CA LEU A 22 -0.19 2.90 8.12
C LEU A 22 -1.60 3.10 7.58
N ILE A 23 -2.07 4.34 7.54
CA ILE A 23 -3.37 4.69 6.99
C ILE A 23 -3.17 5.42 5.67
N VAL A 24 -3.71 4.86 4.60
CA VAL A 24 -3.71 5.43 3.26
C VAL A 24 -5.15 5.47 2.76
N ASN A 25 -5.82 6.61 2.98
CA ASN A 25 -7.25 6.74 2.76
C ASN A 25 -7.61 7.85 1.76
N PRO A 26 -7.12 7.78 0.50
CA PRO A 26 -7.53 8.73 -0.52
C PRO A 26 -9.00 8.52 -0.88
N VAL A 27 -9.70 9.61 -1.22
CA VAL A 27 -11.05 9.56 -1.80
C VAL A 27 -11.03 8.85 -3.15
N TRP A 28 -9.98 9.11 -3.94
CA TRP A 28 -9.69 8.47 -5.21
C TRP A 28 -8.21 8.57 -5.53
N ASP A 29 -7.59 7.47 -5.96
CA ASP A 29 -6.18 7.43 -6.38
C ASP A 29 -5.98 6.31 -7.41
N GLY A 30 -5.27 6.58 -8.50
CA GLY A 30 -5.03 5.61 -9.56
C GLY A 30 -4.10 4.46 -9.17
N MET A 31 -3.20 4.66 -8.20
CA MET A 31 -2.28 3.63 -7.70
C MET A 31 -2.04 3.78 -6.19
N ASN A 32 -1.39 4.85 -5.78
CA ASN A 32 -0.86 5.20 -4.47
C ASN A 32 0.47 4.50 -4.13
N LEU A 33 1.58 5.21 -4.36
CA LEU A 33 2.93 4.69 -4.08
C LEU A 33 3.18 4.48 -2.58
N VAL A 34 2.65 5.35 -1.70
CA VAL A 34 2.82 5.24 -0.24
C VAL A 34 2.28 3.91 0.27
N ALA A 35 1.14 3.44 -0.28
CA ALA A 35 0.56 2.15 0.07
C ALA A 35 1.48 0.97 -0.29
N LYS A 36 2.29 1.09 -1.35
CA LYS A 36 3.26 0.06 -1.75
C LYS A 36 4.60 0.22 -1.05
N GLU A 37 5.09 1.46 -0.90
CA GLU A 37 6.37 1.75 -0.25
C GLU A 37 6.37 1.34 1.22
N GLY A 38 5.30 1.65 1.97
CA GLY A 38 5.19 1.32 3.38
C GLY A 38 5.46 -0.16 3.68
N PRO A 39 4.69 -1.10 3.10
CA PRO A 39 4.93 -2.53 3.27
C PRO A 39 6.30 -3.00 2.80
N ALA A 40 6.81 -2.46 1.67
CA ALA A 40 8.08 -2.87 1.09
C ALA A 40 9.28 -2.53 1.99
N ILE A 41 9.22 -1.41 2.73
CA ILE A 41 10.33 -0.95 3.59
C ILE A 41 10.10 -1.19 5.08
N SER A 42 8.90 -1.62 5.48
CA SER A 42 8.57 -1.85 6.88
C SER A 42 9.50 -2.89 7.50
N ARG A 43 10.05 -2.54 8.67
CA ARG A 43 10.87 -3.43 9.51
C ARG A 43 10.04 -4.12 10.61
N ARG A 44 8.73 -3.94 10.57
CA ARG A 44 7.76 -4.46 11.54
C ARG A 44 6.66 -5.20 10.80
N ASP A 45 5.79 -5.86 11.53
CA ASP A 45 4.58 -6.44 10.95
C ASP A 45 3.52 -5.33 10.83
N LEU A 46 3.71 -4.50 9.79
CA LEU A 46 2.90 -3.33 9.48
C LEU A 46 1.47 -3.77 9.14
N VAL A 47 0.49 -3.10 9.75
CA VAL A 47 -0.91 -3.18 9.33
C VAL A 47 -1.21 -2.01 8.41
N LEU A 48 -1.70 -2.28 7.21
CA LEU A 48 -2.14 -1.27 6.25
C LEU A 48 -3.66 -1.14 6.29
N ILE A 49 -4.14 0.07 6.57
CA ILE A 49 -5.53 0.47 6.35
C ILE A 49 -5.56 1.22 5.03
N LEU A 50 -6.33 0.71 4.05
CA LEU A 50 -6.29 1.20 2.68
C LEU A 50 -7.69 1.52 2.15
N SER A 51 -7.85 2.68 1.52
CA SER A 51 -9.07 3.00 0.79
C SER A 51 -9.33 1.99 -0.32
N ARG A 52 -10.58 1.52 -0.44
CA ARG A 52 -11.05 0.69 -1.57
C ARG A 52 -10.93 1.40 -2.92
N ASN A 53 -10.84 2.74 -2.90
CA ASN A 53 -10.77 3.59 -4.09
C ASN A 53 -9.33 3.87 -4.54
N ALA A 54 -8.33 3.28 -3.88
CA ALA A 54 -6.94 3.31 -4.33
C ALA A 54 -6.68 2.12 -5.25
N GLY A 55 -6.08 2.32 -6.43
CA GLY A 55 -5.73 1.24 -7.35
C GLY A 55 -4.78 0.20 -6.74
N ALA A 56 -3.98 0.60 -5.75
CA ALA A 56 -3.16 -0.34 -4.98
C ALA A 56 -3.98 -1.39 -4.20
N ALA A 57 -5.29 -1.20 -4.01
CA ALA A 57 -6.17 -2.17 -3.35
C ALA A 57 -6.28 -3.48 -4.14
N ASP A 58 -6.10 -3.46 -5.47
CA ASP A 58 -6.11 -4.66 -6.30
C ASP A 58 -4.96 -5.61 -5.92
N ASP A 59 -3.78 -5.06 -5.64
CA ASP A 59 -2.57 -5.83 -5.29
C ASP A 59 -2.46 -6.10 -3.78
N LEU A 60 -2.84 -5.13 -2.94
CA LEU A 60 -2.61 -5.15 -1.50
C LEU A 60 -3.82 -5.59 -0.68
N GLY A 61 -5.00 -5.66 -1.29
CA GLY A 61 -6.26 -6.01 -0.62
C GLY A 61 -6.20 -7.28 0.22
N PRO A 62 -5.54 -8.37 -0.24
CA PRO A 62 -5.44 -9.61 0.57
C PRO A 62 -4.79 -9.42 1.95
N GLY A 63 -3.86 -8.47 2.10
CA GLY A 63 -3.19 -8.17 3.36
C GLY A 63 -3.72 -6.92 4.08
N ALA A 64 -4.38 -6.01 3.35
CA ALA A 64 -4.86 -4.75 3.91
C ALA A 64 -6.20 -4.90 4.66
N LEU A 65 -6.49 -3.93 5.51
CA LEU A 65 -7.84 -3.64 6.02
C LEU A 65 -8.44 -2.58 5.10
N LEU A 66 -9.41 -2.98 4.27
CA LEU A 66 -10.00 -2.08 3.28
C LEU A 66 -11.16 -1.28 3.90
N VAL A 67 -11.16 0.03 3.63
CA VAL A 67 -12.18 0.97 4.14
C VAL A 67 -12.81 1.78 3.02
N ASN A 68 -14.05 2.22 3.24
CA ASN A 68 -14.69 3.24 2.44
C ASN A 68 -14.16 4.62 2.87
N PRO A 69 -13.53 5.41 1.97
CA PRO A 69 -12.95 6.71 2.34
C PRO A 69 -13.99 7.75 2.78
N PHE A 70 -15.26 7.52 2.51
CA PHE A 70 -16.35 8.40 2.92
C PHE A 70 -17.00 8.00 4.24
N ASP A 71 -16.65 6.84 4.81
CA ASP A 71 -17.23 6.34 6.06
C ASP A 71 -16.23 6.49 7.21
N THR A 72 -16.40 7.57 7.96
CA THR A 72 -15.55 7.88 9.12
C THR A 72 -15.76 6.93 10.28
N ALA A 73 -16.95 6.31 10.40
CA ALA A 73 -17.24 5.35 11.45
C ALA A 73 -16.50 4.03 11.14
N GLU A 74 -16.61 3.52 9.91
CA GLU A 74 -15.85 2.35 9.45
C GLU A 74 -14.34 2.56 9.64
N LEU A 75 -13.82 3.75 9.30
CA LEU A 75 -12.40 4.04 9.49
C LEU A 75 -12.00 4.00 10.97
N ALA A 76 -12.80 4.59 11.86
CA ALA A 76 -12.51 4.59 13.30
C ALA A 76 -12.52 3.17 13.89
N GLU A 77 -13.50 2.35 13.54
CA GLU A 77 -13.58 0.94 13.94
C GLU A 77 -12.39 0.15 13.39
N THR A 78 -12.01 0.37 12.13
CA THR A 78 -10.89 -0.32 11.51
C THR A 78 -9.55 0.05 12.16
N ILE A 79 -9.38 1.31 12.61
CA ILE A 79 -8.19 1.72 13.38
C ILE A 79 -8.13 0.96 14.71
N ALA A 80 -9.25 0.85 15.43
CA ALA A 80 -9.30 0.10 16.68
C ALA A 80 -8.93 -1.39 16.45
N ILE A 81 -9.50 -2.01 15.42
CA ILE A 81 -9.17 -3.39 15.03
C ILE A 81 -7.67 -3.52 14.72
N ALA A 82 -7.09 -2.60 13.93
CA ALA A 82 -5.69 -2.64 13.55
C ALA A 82 -4.73 -2.59 14.74
N LEU A 83 -5.09 -1.82 15.78
CA LEU A 83 -4.29 -1.70 17.01
C LEU A 83 -4.35 -2.94 17.89
N GLU A 84 -5.45 -3.69 17.82
CA GLU A 84 -5.73 -4.88 18.65
C GLU A 84 -5.42 -6.21 17.93
N LEU A 85 -4.99 -6.18 16.66
CA LEU A 85 -4.67 -7.41 15.92
C LEU A 85 -3.63 -8.25 16.64
N PRO A 86 -3.88 -9.56 16.79
CA PRO A 86 -2.90 -10.50 17.34
C PRO A 86 -1.60 -10.53 16.52
N PRO A 87 -0.45 -10.81 17.16
CA PRO A 87 0.85 -10.80 16.47
C PRO A 87 0.95 -11.75 15.28
N ASP A 88 0.35 -12.91 15.34
CA ASP A 88 0.30 -13.92 14.26
C ASP A 88 -0.49 -13.43 13.06
N GLU A 89 -1.64 -12.79 13.28
CA GLU A 89 -2.45 -12.21 12.21
C GLU A 89 -1.75 -11.00 11.58
N ARG A 90 -1.08 -10.16 12.39
CA ARG A 90 -0.25 -9.05 11.88
C ARG A 90 0.88 -9.56 10.98
N ALA A 91 1.62 -10.58 11.43
CA ALA A 91 2.71 -11.17 10.66
C ALA A 91 2.23 -11.75 9.32
N LYS A 92 1.09 -12.45 9.32
CA LYS A 92 0.46 -12.99 8.12
C LYS A 92 0.07 -11.90 7.13
N ARG A 93 -0.61 -10.85 7.61
CA ARG A 93 -1.01 -9.71 6.77
C ARG A 93 0.21 -8.97 6.21
N ALA A 94 1.21 -8.72 7.03
CA ALA A 94 2.44 -8.06 6.60
C ALA A 94 3.20 -8.87 5.52
N ALA A 95 3.16 -10.20 5.58
CA ALA A 95 3.73 -11.05 4.54
C ALA A 95 2.98 -10.89 3.20
N LEU A 96 1.66 -10.92 3.20
CA LEU A 96 0.82 -10.69 2.02
C LEU A 96 1.02 -9.29 1.43
N LEU A 97 1.15 -8.28 2.28
CA LEU A 97 1.42 -6.90 1.86
C LEU A 97 2.78 -6.77 1.17
N ARG A 98 3.84 -7.39 1.71
CA ARG A 98 5.17 -7.38 1.08
C ARG A 98 5.15 -8.10 -0.27
N GLU A 99 4.47 -9.24 -0.37
CA GLU A 99 4.29 -9.96 -1.62
C GLU A 99 3.57 -9.08 -2.66
N GLY A 100 2.40 -8.53 -2.34
CA GLY A 100 1.64 -7.67 -3.25
C GLY A 100 2.39 -6.39 -3.64
N ALA A 101 3.15 -5.77 -2.71
CA ALA A 101 3.93 -4.57 -2.99
C ALA A 101 5.07 -4.80 -4.00
N THR A 102 5.59 -6.03 -4.10
CA THR A 102 6.75 -6.38 -4.92
C THR A 102 6.42 -7.32 -6.10
N ALA A 103 5.16 -7.72 -6.25
CA ALA A 103 4.72 -8.70 -7.25
C ALA A 103 4.98 -8.27 -8.71
N LEU A 104 4.93 -6.97 -8.99
CA LEU A 104 5.18 -6.42 -10.32
C LEU A 104 6.32 -5.38 -10.27
N PRO A 105 7.59 -5.81 -10.37
CA PRO A 105 8.70 -4.89 -10.38
C PRO A 105 8.70 -4.03 -11.66
N PRO A 106 9.24 -2.78 -11.61
CA PRO A 106 9.19 -1.82 -12.72
C PRO A 106 9.74 -2.35 -14.04
N GLN A 107 10.76 -3.19 -14.01
CA GLN A 107 11.34 -3.82 -15.19
C GLN A 107 10.37 -4.75 -15.92
N ASP A 108 9.52 -5.47 -15.20
CA ASP A 108 8.54 -6.39 -15.79
C ASP A 108 7.38 -5.62 -16.41
N TRP A 109 6.92 -4.56 -15.75
CA TRP A 109 5.96 -3.63 -16.32
C TRP A 109 6.49 -3.02 -17.62
N PHE A 110 7.74 -2.52 -17.63
CA PHE A 110 8.36 -1.97 -18.83
C PHE A 110 8.50 -3.00 -19.95
N ALA A 111 8.88 -4.23 -19.61
CA ALA A 111 8.98 -5.31 -20.57
C ALA A 111 7.62 -5.66 -21.21
N ALA A 112 6.53 -5.60 -20.43
CA ALA A 112 5.17 -5.79 -20.93
C ALA A 112 4.79 -4.70 -21.94
N GLN A 113 5.01 -3.41 -21.61
CA GLN A 113 4.77 -2.30 -22.54
C GLN A 113 5.55 -2.46 -23.85
N ARG A 114 6.83 -2.85 -23.79
CA ARG A 114 7.64 -3.10 -24.98
C ARG A 114 7.08 -4.22 -25.84
N ARG A 115 6.62 -5.32 -25.26
CA ARG A 115 6.00 -6.43 -26.00
C ARG A 115 4.75 -5.99 -26.74
N ASP A 116 3.89 -5.21 -26.08
CA ASP A 116 2.64 -4.74 -26.68
C ASP A 116 2.88 -3.77 -27.83
N LEU A 117 3.83 -2.85 -27.69
CA LEU A 117 4.25 -1.96 -28.79
C LEU A 117 4.85 -2.74 -29.97
N SER A 118 5.58 -3.82 -29.72
CA SER A 118 6.15 -4.65 -30.79
C SER A 118 5.08 -5.38 -31.57
N ARG A 119 4.03 -5.87 -30.91
CA ARG A 119 2.87 -6.51 -31.56
C ARG A 119 2.15 -5.54 -32.48
N LEU A 120 1.84 -4.33 -32.02
CA LEU A 120 1.17 -3.30 -32.85
C LEU A 120 1.97 -2.93 -34.10
N ARG A 121 3.30 -2.98 -34.05
CA ARG A 121 4.17 -2.74 -35.21
C ARG A 121 4.20 -3.90 -36.20
N SER A 122 3.95 -5.12 -35.75
CA SER A 122 3.92 -6.31 -36.62
C SER A 122 2.61 -6.46 -37.37
N ASP A 123 1.55 -5.88 -36.83
CA ASP A 123 0.18 -5.93 -37.38
C ASP A 123 -0.13 -4.73 -38.31
N ALA A 124 0.82 -3.80 -38.49
CA ALA A 124 0.73 -2.61 -39.35
C ALA A 124 1.56 -2.80 -40.63
#